data_7c63c2db2515dab22e99c5fa608e46a9
#
_entry.id   7c63c2db2515dab22e99c5fa608e46a9
#
_cell.length_a   1.000
_cell.length_b   1.000
_cell.length_c   1.000
_cell.angle_alpha   90.00
_cell.angle_beta   90.00
_cell.angle_gamma   90.00
#
_symmetry.space_group_name_H-M   'P 1'
#
loop_
_entity.id
_entity.type
_entity.pdbx_description
1 polymer ?
#
loop_
_entity_poly.entity_id
_entity_poly.type
_entity_poly.pdbx_seq_one_letter_code
_entity_poly.pdbx_strand_id
1 'polypeptide(L)' 'MRAGIQEDALRAMLEGGAVREVLVSRHGEQWGLAIRLGGAGSRWLPVRSRREALRTWASLTAVGRFAEAQGIKGFAVEL' A
#
# COMPACT_ATOMS: atom_id res chain seq x y z
N MET A 1 18.11 -7.77 -1.84
CA MET A 1 17.25 -6.69 -2.33
C MET A 1 15.94 -6.68 -1.54
N ARG A 2 15.53 -5.52 -1.13
CA ARG A 2 14.30 -5.42 -0.33
C ARG A 2 13.09 -5.31 -1.23
N ALA A 3 12.09 -6.11 -0.95
CA ALA A 3 10.78 -5.95 -1.58
C ALA A 3 10.05 -4.80 -0.89
N GLY A 4 9.14 -4.18 -1.61
CA GLY A 4 8.31 -3.13 -1.04
C GLY A 4 8.75 -1.73 -1.41
N ILE A 5 7.92 -0.77 -1.03
CA ILE A 5 8.11 0.62 -1.41
C ILE A 5 7.86 1.53 -0.20
N GLN A 6 8.67 2.54 -0.04
CA GLN A 6 8.52 3.52 1.01
C GLN A 6 7.52 4.60 0.60
N GLU A 7 7.05 5.35 1.58
CA GLU A 7 5.97 6.33 1.38
C GLU A 7 6.28 7.37 0.31
N ASP A 8 7.49 7.89 0.29
CA ASP A 8 7.85 8.91 -0.70
C ASP A 8 7.85 8.36 -2.13
N ALA A 9 8.32 7.12 -2.30
CA ALA A 9 8.27 6.46 -3.60
C ALA A 9 6.83 6.14 -4.01
N LEU A 10 6.00 5.72 -3.05
CA LEU A 10 4.59 5.48 -3.29
C LEU A 10 3.90 6.76 -3.80
N ARG A 11 4.16 7.87 -3.13
CA ARG A 11 3.57 9.15 -3.51
C ARG A 11 3.98 9.55 -4.93
N ALA A 12 5.26 9.39 -5.26
CA ALA A 12 5.75 9.70 -6.60
C ALA A 12 5.09 8.83 -7.67
N MET A 13 4.91 7.54 -7.38
CA MET A 13 4.25 6.62 -8.31
C MET A 13 2.78 6.95 -8.50
N LEU A 14 2.11 7.36 -7.43
CA LEU A 14 0.70 7.77 -7.51
C LEU A 14 0.55 9.04 -8.35
N GLU A 15 1.42 10.03 -8.13
CA GLU A 15 1.41 11.26 -8.90
C GLU A 15 1.68 11.01 -10.38
N GLY A 16 2.54 10.06 -10.68
CA GLY A 16 2.87 9.70 -12.04
C GLY A 16 1.86 8.78 -12.73
N GLY A 17 0.83 8.34 -12.01
CA GLY A 17 -0.20 7.46 -12.56
C GLY A 17 0.27 6.02 -12.75
N ALA A 18 1.35 5.60 -12.09
CA ALA A 18 1.93 4.28 -12.28
C ALA A 18 1.20 3.18 -11.52
N VAL A 19 0.47 3.53 -10.48
CA VAL A 19 -0.20 2.54 -9.61
C VAL A 19 -1.52 2.09 -10.24
N ARG A 20 -1.65 0.78 -10.45
CA ARG A 20 -2.83 0.19 -11.09
C ARG A 20 -3.85 -0.28 -10.07
N GLU A 21 -3.39 -0.88 -8.99
CA GLU A 21 -4.28 -1.44 -7.97
C GLU A 21 -3.71 -1.21 -6.59
N VAL A 22 -4.60 -1.07 -5.62
CA VAL A 22 -4.25 -0.91 -4.22
C VAL A 22 -5.06 -1.91 -3.41
N LEU A 23 -4.38 -2.64 -2.54
CA LEU A 23 -4.99 -3.67 -1.71
C LEU A 23 -4.64 -3.42 -0.25
N VAL A 24 -5.65 -3.39 0.59
CA VAL A 24 -5.47 -3.38 2.04
C VAL A 24 -5.81 -4.78 2.54
N SER A 25 -4.90 -5.38 3.28
CA SER A 25 -5.11 -6.74 3.80
C SER A 25 -4.79 -6.83 5.27
N ARG A 26 -5.38 -7.81 5.91
CA ARG A 26 -5.25 -8.02 7.33
C ARG A 26 -4.00 -8.83 7.64
N HIS A 27 -3.23 -8.38 8.62
CA HIS A 27 -2.03 -9.05 9.11
C HIS A 27 -2.16 -9.18 10.63
N GLY A 28 -2.73 -10.30 11.08
CA GLY A 28 -3.05 -10.46 12.48
C GLY A 28 -4.15 -9.48 12.89
N GLU A 29 -3.87 -8.62 13.84
CA GLU A 29 -4.83 -7.61 14.29
C GLU A 29 -4.59 -6.25 13.65
N GLN A 30 -3.67 -6.19 12.69
CA GLN A 30 -3.32 -4.94 12.03
C GLN A 30 -3.59 -5.04 10.53
N TRP A 31 -3.42 -3.93 9.85
CA TRP A 31 -3.69 -3.82 8.42
C TRP A 31 -2.45 -3.37 7.68
N GLY A 32 -2.21 -3.97 6.52
CA GLY A 32 -1.13 -3.57 5.64
C GLY A 32 -1.68 -3.09 4.32
N LEU A 33 -0.85 -2.40 3.55
CA LEU A 33 -1.23 -1.88 2.24
C LEU A 33 -0.19 -2.31 1.21
N ALA A 34 -0.67 -2.74 0.06
CA ALA A 34 0.20 -3.12 -1.05
C ALA A 34 -0.33 -2.52 -2.33
N ILE A 35 0.56 -2.30 -3.28
CA ILE A 35 0.20 -1.76 -4.59
C ILE A 35 0.67 -2.69 -5.68
N ARG A 36 0.08 -2.54 -6.86
CA ARG A 36 0.46 -3.28 -8.04
C ARG A 36 0.58 -2.31 -9.21
N LEU A 37 1.70 -2.38 -9.93
CA LEU A 37 2.00 -1.45 -11.00
C LEU A 37 1.56 -1.95 -12.36
N GLY A 38 1.49 -3.26 -12.53
CA GLY A 38 1.06 -3.87 -13.79
C GLY A 38 -0.33 -4.46 -13.68
N GLY A 39 -0.73 -5.22 -14.70
CA GLY A 39 -2.01 -5.92 -14.69
C GLY A 39 -1.98 -7.19 -13.84
N ALA A 40 -2.97 -8.05 -14.05
CA ALA A 40 -3.06 -9.34 -13.37
C ALA A 40 -1.78 -10.13 -13.62
N GLY A 41 -1.23 -10.73 -12.59
CA GLY A 41 0.03 -11.44 -12.67
C GLY A 41 1.23 -10.63 -12.26
N SER A 42 1.10 -9.32 -12.12
CA SER A 42 2.16 -8.49 -11.56
C SER A 42 2.29 -8.74 -10.07
N ARG A 43 3.48 -8.49 -9.54
CA ARG A 43 3.74 -8.62 -8.12
C ARG A 43 3.06 -7.54 -7.33
N TRP A 44 2.55 -7.92 -6.16
CA TRP A 44 2.14 -6.94 -5.15
C TRP A 44 3.37 -6.43 -4.42
N LEU A 45 3.48 -5.12 -4.29
CA LEU A 45 4.58 -4.47 -3.56
C LEU A 45 4.03 -3.92 -2.26
N PRO A 46 4.42 -4.46 -1.11
CA PRO A 46 3.94 -3.93 0.17
C PRO A 46 4.52 -2.55 0.44
N VAL A 47 3.73 -1.69 1.06
CA VAL A 47 4.21 -0.41 1.56
C VAL A 47 4.97 -0.68 2.84
N ARG A 48 6.18 -0.17 2.92
CA ARG A 48 7.07 -0.42 4.04
C ARG A 48 7.51 0.85 4.72
N SER A 49 7.95 0.73 5.95
CA SER A 49 8.65 1.80 6.62
C SER A 49 10.15 1.56 6.48
N ARG A 50 10.96 2.49 6.98
CA ARG A 50 12.41 2.32 6.94
C ARG A 50 12.88 1.14 7.79
N ARG A 51 12.12 0.80 8.83
CA ARG A 51 12.51 -0.25 9.77
C ARG A 51 11.81 -1.57 9.50
N GLU A 52 10.61 -1.52 8.96
CA GLU A 52 9.77 -2.70 8.81
C GLU A 52 9.51 -3.01 7.35
N ALA A 53 9.64 -4.27 6.98
CA ALA A 53 9.38 -4.72 5.62
C ALA A 53 7.92 -4.52 5.21
N LEU A 54 7.01 -4.46 6.18
CA LEU A 54 5.62 -4.16 5.97
C LEU A 54 5.18 -3.15 7.03
N ARG A 55 4.74 -1.99 6.57
CA ARG A 55 4.13 -1.01 7.46
C ARG A 55 2.71 -1.46 7.78
N THR A 56 2.33 -1.38 9.05
CA THR A 56 1.00 -1.77 9.47
C THR A 56 0.30 -0.63 10.19
N TRP A 57 -1.02 -0.69 10.19
CA TRP A 57 -1.88 0.27 10.86
C TRP A 57 -2.80 -0.48 11.81
N ALA A 58 -3.13 0.14 12.92
CA ALA A 58 -3.93 -0.50 13.96
C ALA A 58 -5.40 -0.68 13.57
N SER A 59 -5.89 0.11 12.62
CA SER A 59 -7.30 0.04 12.22
C SER A 59 -7.44 0.30 10.73
N LEU A 60 -8.55 -0.17 10.19
CA LEU A 60 -8.89 0.09 8.80
C LEU A 60 -9.09 1.60 8.56
N THR A 61 -9.64 2.30 9.54
CA THR A 61 -9.80 3.75 9.46
C THR A 61 -8.45 4.45 9.31
N ALA A 62 -7.46 4.00 10.07
CA ALA A 62 -6.12 4.60 10.01
C ALA A 62 -5.46 4.40 8.64
N VAL A 63 -5.57 3.20 8.08
CA VAL A 63 -5.00 2.95 6.75
C VAL A 63 -5.77 3.72 5.68
N GLY A 64 -7.07 3.88 5.85
CA GLY A 64 -7.88 4.69 4.94
C GLY A 64 -7.47 6.16 4.93
N ARG A 65 -7.17 6.71 6.10
CA ARG A 65 -6.68 8.09 6.20
C ARG A 65 -5.32 8.25 5.54
N PHE A 66 -4.45 7.28 5.74
CA PHE A 66 -3.16 7.28 5.06
C PHE A 66 -3.35 7.27 3.54
N ALA A 67 -4.20 6.37 3.05
CA ALA A 67 -4.46 6.25 1.63
C ALA A 67 -4.99 7.56 1.04
N GLU A 68 -5.95 8.17 1.73
CA GLU A 68 -6.51 9.46 1.30
C GLU A 68 -5.43 10.54 1.23
N ALA A 69 -4.57 10.60 2.24
CA ALA A 69 -3.48 11.59 2.29
C ALA A 69 -2.48 11.40 1.15
N GLN A 70 -2.32 10.17 0.66
CA GLN A 70 -1.44 9.89 -0.47
C GLN A 70 -2.10 10.14 -1.83
N GLY A 71 -3.39 10.40 -1.86
CA GLY A 71 -4.12 10.60 -3.10
C GLY A 71 -4.73 9.33 -3.68
N ILE A 72 -4.78 8.26 -2.90
CA ILE A 72 -5.42 7.01 -3.31
C ILE A 72 -6.93 7.20 -3.22
N LYS A 73 -7.63 7.02 -4.33
CA LYS A 73 -9.08 7.27 -4.39
C LYS A 73 -9.91 6.05 -4.01
N GLY A 74 -9.34 4.88 -4.05
CA GLY A 74 -10.05 3.68 -3.66
C GLY A 74 -9.10 2.50 -3.56
N PHE A 75 -9.51 1.49 -2.81
CA PHE A 75 -8.71 0.28 -2.65
C PHE A 75 -9.62 -0.90 -2.33
N ALA A 76 -9.13 -2.10 -2.64
CA ALA A 76 -9.81 -3.33 -2.24
C ALA A 76 -9.38 -3.68 -0.82
N VAL A 77 -10.24 -4.38 -0.11
CA VAL A 77 -9.95 -4.86 1.24
C VAL A 77 -10.07 -6.37 1.26
N GLU A 78 -9.03 -7.01 1.74
CA GLU A 78 -9.01 -8.47 1.90
C GLU A 78 -8.98 -8.80 3.38
N LEU A 79 -9.96 -9.49 3.85
CA LEU A 79 -10.07 -9.94 5.25
C LEU A 79 -9.34 -11.29 5.49
#